data_51ed2a1b9da49aa9981751b6e0abe749
#
_entry.id   51ed2a1b9da49aa9981751b6e0abe749
#
_cell.length_a   1.000
_cell.length_b   1.000
_cell.length_c   1.000
_cell.angle_alpha   90.00
_cell.angle_beta   90.00
_cell.angle_gamma   90.00
#
_symmetry.space_group_name_H-M   'P 1'
#
loop_
_entity.id
_entity.type
_entity.pdbx_description
1 polymer ?
#
loop_
_entity_poly.entity_id
_entity_poly.type
_entity_poly.pdbx_seq_one_letter_code
_entity_poly.pdbx_strand_id
1 'polypeptide(L)'
;MELIETNLKDCYIIKPSVFGDDRGYFSPYFNAKELREKGGKFEEIIPQLNRSLSSKGVVRGLHFQKDPYCQAKIVEVLSGSAIDVVVDIREGSPTYGMHTSVLLKPYDSKDEESGRQLLVPRGFAHGFISLEDNTLFQYIIDNEYAPKYEGGIYWNDPELGIKWEEMFNEYNIEKPLTSEKDAKHLTLSKSPKYFKYNKKA
;
A
#
# COMPACT_ATOMS: atom_id res chain seq x y z
N MET A 1 5.09 7.41 -16.94
CA MET A 1 4.39 7.50 -15.61
C MET A 1 4.73 8.80 -14.89
N GLU A 2 3.90 9.24 -13.96
CA GLU A 2 4.16 10.35 -13.04
C GLU A 2 4.31 9.78 -11.61
N LEU A 3 5.25 10.33 -10.82
CA LEU A 3 5.36 10.07 -9.39
C LEU A 3 4.90 11.31 -8.63
N ILE A 4 3.88 11.13 -7.79
CA ILE A 4 3.31 12.18 -6.95
C ILE A 4 3.75 11.88 -5.51
N GLU A 5 4.44 12.83 -4.89
CA GLU A 5 4.87 12.70 -3.50
C GLU A 5 3.67 12.62 -2.55
N THR A 6 3.77 11.73 -1.57
CA THR A 6 2.84 11.71 -0.43
C THR A 6 3.43 12.50 0.73
N ASN A 7 2.71 12.59 1.84
CA ASN A 7 3.25 13.15 3.09
C ASN A 7 4.29 12.23 3.76
N LEU A 8 4.54 11.04 3.22
CA LEU A 8 5.52 10.09 3.75
C LEU A 8 6.78 10.07 2.89
N LYS A 9 7.92 10.12 3.54
CA LYS A 9 9.23 10.11 2.86
C LYS A 9 9.44 8.80 2.07
N ASP A 10 9.75 8.92 0.77
CA ASP A 10 9.98 7.83 -0.20
C ASP A 10 8.72 7.07 -0.67
N CYS A 11 7.53 7.40 -0.16
CA CYS A 11 6.26 6.79 -0.57
C CYS A 11 5.60 7.66 -1.65
N TYR A 12 5.21 7.05 -2.78
CA TYR A 12 4.70 7.80 -3.95
C TYR A 12 3.41 7.20 -4.48
N ILE A 13 2.49 8.07 -4.88
CA ILE A 13 1.41 7.67 -5.79
C ILE A 13 2.02 7.62 -7.20
N ILE A 14 1.79 6.51 -7.90
CA ILE A 14 2.18 6.35 -9.30
C ILE A 14 0.95 6.57 -10.17
N LYS A 15 1.04 7.49 -11.12
CA LYS A 15 0.03 7.65 -12.17
C LYS A 15 0.61 7.13 -13.48
N PRO A 16 0.18 5.93 -13.96
CA PRO A 16 0.64 5.38 -15.23
C PRO A 16 0.26 6.28 -16.40
N SER A 17 1.06 6.27 -17.46
CA SER A 17 0.67 6.91 -18.72
C SER A 17 -0.41 6.09 -19.41
N VAL A 18 -1.46 6.73 -19.88
CA VAL A 18 -2.57 6.08 -20.59
C VAL A 18 -2.67 6.67 -21.98
N PHE A 19 -2.74 5.82 -23.00
CA PHE A 19 -2.87 6.18 -24.40
C PHE A 19 -4.20 5.62 -24.92
N GLY A 20 -5.19 6.50 -25.12
CA GLY A 20 -6.53 6.11 -25.56
C GLY A 20 -6.76 6.34 -27.05
N ASP A 21 -7.58 5.48 -27.70
CA ASP A 21 -8.14 5.66 -29.03
C ASP A 21 -9.56 5.05 -29.09
N ASP A 22 -10.16 4.99 -30.29
CA ASP A 22 -11.52 4.47 -30.50
C ASP A 22 -11.70 2.99 -30.12
N ARG A 23 -10.61 2.25 -29.89
CA ARG A 23 -10.64 0.83 -29.49
C ARG A 23 -10.55 0.65 -27.96
N GLY A 24 -10.26 1.72 -27.19
CA GLY A 24 -10.02 1.69 -25.76
C GLY A 24 -8.70 2.37 -25.38
N TYR A 25 -7.91 1.77 -24.52
CA TYR A 25 -6.63 2.36 -24.11
C TYR A 25 -5.51 1.31 -23.99
N PHE A 26 -4.28 1.80 -24.11
CA PHE A 26 -3.04 1.08 -23.76
C PHE A 26 -2.34 1.85 -22.63
N SER A 27 -1.78 1.12 -21.68
CA SER A 27 -0.99 1.71 -20.60
C SER A 27 0.22 0.83 -20.26
N PRO A 28 1.46 1.36 -20.31
CA PRO A 28 2.61 0.70 -19.71
C PRO A 28 2.51 0.81 -18.19
N TYR A 29 1.84 -0.13 -17.59
CA TYR A 29 1.37 -0.07 -16.21
C TYR A 29 2.51 -0.18 -15.17
N PHE A 30 3.61 -0.83 -15.53
CA PHE A 30 4.83 -0.91 -14.73
C PHE A 30 6.06 -0.84 -15.63
N ASN A 31 7.02 0.01 -15.27
CA ASN A 31 8.33 0.08 -15.89
C ASN A 31 9.39 0.38 -14.83
N ALA A 32 10.15 -0.65 -14.44
CA ALA A 32 11.13 -0.55 -13.34
C ALA A 32 12.23 0.50 -13.63
N LYS A 33 12.67 0.61 -14.89
CA LYS A 33 13.68 1.59 -15.28
C LYS A 33 13.16 3.01 -15.11
N GLU A 34 12.00 3.31 -15.70
CA GLU A 34 11.37 4.65 -15.60
C GLU A 34 11.08 5.04 -14.15
N LEU A 35 10.61 4.07 -13.33
CA LEU A 35 10.33 4.28 -11.91
C LEU A 35 11.59 4.73 -11.16
N ARG A 36 12.72 4.06 -11.37
CA ARG A 36 14.00 4.43 -10.72
C ARG A 36 14.55 5.75 -11.22
N GLU A 37 14.47 6.01 -12.52
CA GLU A 37 14.90 7.31 -13.09
C GLU A 37 14.15 8.49 -12.49
N LYS A 38 12.92 8.26 -12.00
CA LYS A 38 12.08 9.24 -11.31
C LYS A 38 12.24 9.22 -9.78
N GLY A 39 13.14 8.39 -9.23
CA GLY A 39 13.47 8.34 -7.81
C GLY A 39 12.68 7.32 -6.99
N GLY A 40 11.84 6.52 -7.61
CA GLY A 40 11.15 5.41 -6.93
C GLY A 40 12.12 4.28 -6.57
N LYS A 41 12.08 3.83 -5.32
CA LYS A 41 12.96 2.76 -4.81
C LYS A 41 12.24 1.42 -4.92
N PHE A 42 12.58 0.67 -5.95
CA PHE A 42 12.06 -0.67 -6.22
C PHE A 42 13.10 -1.49 -6.97
N GLU A 43 13.33 -2.73 -6.57
CA GLU A 43 14.32 -3.60 -7.21
C GLU A 43 13.90 -4.01 -8.63
N GLU A 44 14.87 -4.35 -9.49
CA GLU A 44 14.60 -4.75 -10.87
C GLU A 44 13.91 -6.10 -10.99
N ILE A 45 14.25 -7.01 -10.08
CA ILE A 45 13.69 -8.36 -10.07
C ILE A 45 12.36 -8.34 -9.31
N ILE A 46 11.32 -8.81 -9.97
CA ILE A 46 9.99 -9.01 -9.38
C ILE A 46 9.82 -10.51 -9.15
N PRO A 47 10.09 -11.00 -7.94
CA PRO A 47 9.98 -12.44 -7.68
C PRO A 47 8.54 -12.92 -7.59
N GLN A 48 7.57 -12.04 -7.27
CA GLN A 48 6.19 -12.45 -7.04
C GLN A 48 5.19 -11.33 -7.31
N LEU A 49 4.05 -11.72 -7.88
CA LEU A 49 2.85 -10.92 -8.04
C LEU A 49 1.71 -11.61 -7.29
N ASN A 50 0.99 -10.87 -6.46
CA ASN A 50 -0.09 -11.38 -5.64
C ASN A 50 -1.43 -10.73 -5.98
N ARG A 51 -2.52 -11.48 -5.77
CA ARG A 51 -3.89 -10.97 -5.82
C ARG A 51 -4.67 -11.41 -4.60
N SER A 52 -5.58 -10.56 -4.16
CA SER A 52 -6.59 -10.91 -3.16
C SER A 52 -7.95 -10.40 -3.60
N LEU A 53 -8.99 -11.20 -3.38
CA LEU A 53 -10.37 -10.79 -3.55
C LEU A 53 -10.95 -10.55 -2.16
N SER A 54 -11.64 -9.44 -1.96
CA SER A 54 -12.21 -9.04 -0.67
C SER A 54 -13.64 -8.56 -0.82
N SER A 55 -14.48 -8.91 0.15
CA SER A 55 -15.80 -8.32 0.30
C SER A 55 -15.69 -6.91 0.89
N LYS A 56 -16.75 -6.12 0.78
CA LYS A 56 -16.84 -4.80 1.38
C LYS A 56 -16.56 -4.86 2.89
N GLY A 57 -15.78 -3.91 3.40
CA GLY A 57 -15.42 -3.79 4.80
C GLY A 57 -14.29 -4.71 5.29
N VAL A 58 -13.69 -5.51 4.40
CA VAL A 58 -12.49 -6.31 4.78
C VAL A 58 -11.31 -5.37 4.98
N VAL A 59 -10.72 -5.44 6.18
CA VAL A 59 -9.45 -4.78 6.54
C VAL A 59 -8.35 -5.82 6.57
N ARG A 60 -7.27 -5.60 5.83
CA ARG A 60 -6.06 -6.43 5.83
C ARG A 60 -4.87 -5.56 6.23
N GLY A 61 -4.14 -5.97 7.24
CA GLY A 61 -2.93 -5.28 7.66
C GLY A 61 -2.89 -4.94 9.15
N LEU A 62 -1.96 -4.09 9.55
CA LEU A 62 -0.88 -3.50 8.74
C LEU A 62 0.32 -4.44 8.70
N HIS A 63 0.73 -4.88 7.52
CA HIS A 63 1.73 -5.95 7.35
C HIS A 63 3.06 -5.45 6.77
N PHE A 64 4.14 -6.13 7.14
CA PHE A 64 5.47 -5.99 6.56
C PHE A 64 6.22 -7.32 6.63
N GLN A 65 7.36 -7.41 5.96
CA GLN A 65 8.37 -8.45 6.21
C GLN A 65 9.65 -7.81 6.76
N LYS A 66 10.27 -8.51 7.70
CA LYS A 66 11.55 -8.12 8.34
C LYS A 66 12.73 -8.48 7.44
N ASP A 67 13.88 -7.84 7.67
CA ASP A 67 15.12 -8.21 7.01
C ASP A 67 15.49 -9.70 7.27
N PRO A 68 16.12 -10.38 6.30
CA PRO A 68 16.56 -9.88 4.98
C PRO A 68 15.46 -9.93 3.90
N TYR A 69 14.22 -10.26 4.24
CA TYR A 69 13.08 -10.41 3.30
C TYR A 69 12.18 -9.17 3.27
N CYS A 70 12.67 -8.03 3.74
CA CYS A 70 11.93 -6.78 3.65
C CYS A 70 11.58 -6.44 2.20
N GLN A 71 10.33 -6.03 1.95
CA GLN A 71 9.77 -5.83 0.61
C GLN A 71 9.31 -4.39 0.40
N ALA A 72 9.62 -3.83 -0.76
CA ALA A 72 8.80 -2.77 -1.33
C ALA A 72 7.63 -3.40 -2.12
N LYS A 73 6.55 -2.65 -2.23
CA LYS A 73 5.35 -3.09 -2.94
C LYS A 73 4.86 -2.00 -3.88
N ILE A 74 4.34 -2.39 -5.04
CA ILE A 74 3.50 -1.52 -5.86
C ILE A 74 2.13 -2.16 -5.90
N VAL A 75 1.15 -1.41 -5.41
CA VAL A 75 -0.20 -1.92 -5.18
C VAL A 75 -1.22 -1.18 -6.03
N GLU A 76 -2.30 -1.87 -6.40
CA GLU A 76 -3.36 -1.35 -7.24
C GLU A 76 -4.68 -2.10 -7.01
N VAL A 77 -5.77 -1.51 -7.46
CA VAL A 77 -7.10 -2.15 -7.52
C VAL A 77 -7.48 -2.38 -8.97
N LEU A 78 -7.82 -3.63 -9.32
CA LEU A 78 -8.24 -4.04 -10.67
C LEU A 78 -9.76 -4.06 -10.83
N SER A 79 -10.51 -4.21 -9.74
CA SER A 79 -11.98 -4.18 -9.69
C SER A 79 -12.43 -3.75 -8.29
N GLY A 80 -13.53 -3.03 -8.19
CA GLY A 80 -13.98 -2.43 -6.95
C GLY A 80 -13.15 -1.22 -6.55
N SER A 81 -13.06 -0.93 -5.26
CA SER A 81 -12.25 0.16 -4.72
C SER A 81 -11.73 -0.15 -3.33
N ALA A 82 -10.61 0.46 -2.95
CA ALA A 82 -10.01 0.31 -1.62
C ALA A 82 -9.36 1.62 -1.17
N ILE A 83 -9.36 1.88 0.13
CA ILE A 83 -8.42 2.84 0.73
C ILE A 83 -7.21 2.06 1.19
N ASP A 84 -6.09 2.35 0.58
CA ASP A 84 -4.77 1.82 0.95
C ASP A 84 -4.15 2.68 2.05
N VAL A 85 -3.61 2.03 3.08
CA VAL A 85 -3.06 2.69 4.27
C VAL A 85 -1.63 2.24 4.49
N VAL A 86 -0.74 3.20 4.60
CA VAL A 86 0.70 2.97 4.75
C VAL A 86 1.22 3.76 5.94
N VAL A 87 2.06 3.14 6.78
CA VAL A 87 2.68 3.73 7.97
C VAL A 87 4.19 3.60 7.87
N ASP A 88 4.92 4.70 8.03
CA ASP A 88 6.39 4.66 8.13
C ASP A 88 6.82 4.13 9.51
N ILE A 89 7.43 2.94 9.55
CA ILE A 89 7.92 2.32 10.78
C ILE A 89 9.46 2.27 10.87
N ARG A 90 10.16 3.10 10.07
CA ARG A 90 11.62 3.20 10.05
C ARG A 90 12.11 4.16 11.15
N GLU A 91 12.73 3.64 12.19
CA GLU A 91 13.31 4.44 13.27
C GLU A 91 14.29 5.51 12.73
N GLY A 92 14.11 6.74 13.15
CA GLY A 92 14.91 7.89 12.69
C GLY A 92 14.47 8.51 11.36
N SER A 93 13.40 8.02 10.74
CA SER A 93 12.76 8.67 9.60
C SER A 93 12.09 9.98 10.03
N PRO A 94 12.10 11.03 9.18
CA PRO A 94 11.36 12.26 9.45
C PRO A 94 9.84 12.04 9.50
N THR A 95 9.35 10.93 8.95
CA THR A 95 7.92 10.56 8.91
C THR A 95 7.61 9.32 9.77
N TYR A 96 8.52 8.92 10.70
CA TYR A 96 8.29 7.78 11.59
C TYR A 96 6.96 7.91 12.36
N GLY A 97 6.12 6.88 12.31
CA GLY A 97 4.80 6.84 12.93
C GLY A 97 3.71 7.61 12.19
N MET A 98 4.05 8.36 11.16
CA MET A 98 3.06 9.01 10.29
C MET A 98 2.47 8.00 9.30
N HIS A 99 1.25 8.28 8.85
CA HIS A 99 0.56 7.47 7.84
C HIS A 99 0.10 8.31 6.65
N THR A 100 -0.21 7.62 5.55
CA THR A 100 -0.99 8.13 4.43
C THR A 100 -2.12 7.17 4.10
N SER A 101 -3.20 7.71 3.55
CA SER A 101 -4.35 6.92 3.07
C SER A 101 -4.65 7.35 1.64
N VAL A 102 -4.72 6.40 0.71
CA VAL A 102 -4.91 6.67 -0.72
C VAL A 102 -6.06 5.83 -1.26
N LEU A 103 -7.04 6.48 -1.89
CA LEU A 103 -8.09 5.78 -2.62
C LEU A 103 -7.52 5.18 -3.90
N LEU A 104 -7.64 3.87 -4.04
CA LEU A 104 -7.26 3.10 -5.22
C LEU A 104 -8.50 2.50 -5.87
N LYS A 105 -8.62 2.69 -7.19
CA LYS A 105 -9.72 2.18 -8.03
C LYS A 105 -9.23 1.96 -9.46
N PRO A 106 -9.90 1.09 -10.25
CA PRO A 106 -9.55 0.86 -11.64
C PRO A 106 -9.56 2.15 -12.46
N TYR A 107 -8.83 2.15 -13.58
CA TYR A 107 -8.82 3.30 -14.48
C TYR A 107 -10.22 3.57 -15.07
N ASP A 108 -10.63 4.82 -14.99
CA ASP A 108 -11.78 5.41 -15.67
C ASP A 108 -11.33 6.71 -16.34
N SER A 109 -11.53 6.86 -17.63
CA SER A 109 -11.14 8.04 -18.40
C SER A 109 -11.83 9.34 -17.97
N LYS A 110 -12.90 9.24 -17.19
CA LYS A 110 -13.65 10.38 -16.64
C LYS A 110 -13.23 10.78 -15.24
N ASP A 111 -12.30 10.04 -14.64
CA ASP A 111 -11.87 10.22 -13.26
C ASP A 111 -10.35 10.31 -13.16
N GLU A 112 -9.84 11.51 -12.95
CA GLU A 112 -8.39 11.78 -12.87
C GLU A 112 -7.69 11.09 -11.69
N GLU A 113 -8.44 10.64 -10.68
CA GLU A 113 -7.92 9.93 -9.53
C GLU A 113 -7.93 8.41 -9.70
N SER A 114 -8.52 7.92 -10.79
CA SER A 114 -8.57 6.49 -11.11
C SER A 114 -7.26 5.95 -11.68
N GLY A 115 -7.09 4.62 -11.67
CA GLY A 115 -5.94 3.94 -12.26
C GLY A 115 -4.60 4.24 -11.58
N ARG A 116 -4.63 4.79 -10.36
CA ARG A 116 -3.43 5.05 -9.56
C ARG A 116 -2.91 3.77 -8.94
N GLN A 117 -1.59 3.75 -8.73
CA GLN A 117 -0.88 2.75 -7.92
C GLN A 117 -0.22 3.45 -6.74
N LEU A 118 0.12 2.71 -5.71
CA LEU A 118 0.91 3.22 -4.60
C LEU A 118 2.23 2.43 -4.48
N LEU A 119 3.35 3.16 -4.50
CA LEU A 119 4.66 2.62 -4.15
C LEU A 119 4.83 2.70 -2.63
N VAL A 120 4.82 1.54 -2.00
CA VAL A 120 5.09 1.34 -0.57
C VAL A 120 6.54 0.91 -0.41
N PRO A 121 7.41 1.74 0.16
CA PRO A 121 8.83 1.41 0.30
C PRO A 121 9.08 0.29 1.33
N ARG A 122 10.30 -0.26 1.32
CA ARG A 122 10.77 -1.15 2.40
C ARG A 122 10.79 -0.41 3.73
N GLY A 123 10.40 -1.11 4.79
CA GLY A 123 10.34 -0.53 6.14
C GLY A 123 9.06 0.24 6.44
N PHE A 124 8.02 -0.02 5.67
CA PHE A 124 6.66 0.48 5.94
C PHE A 124 5.74 -0.67 6.34
N ALA A 125 4.79 -0.38 7.24
CA ALA A 125 3.64 -1.25 7.48
C ALA A 125 2.50 -0.85 6.53
N HIS A 126 1.85 -1.82 5.91
CA HIS A 126 0.92 -1.63 4.80
C HIS A 126 -0.35 -2.44 5.01
N GLY A 127 -1.47 -1.83 4.70
CA GLY A 127 -2.78 -2.47 4.71
C GLY A 127 -3.80 -1.72 3.88
N PHE A 128 -5.01 -2.25 3.80
CA PHE A 128 -6.11 -1.59 3.09
C PHE A 128 -7.46 -1.97 3.68
N ILE A 129 -8.46 -1.17 3.36
CA ILE A 129 -9.88 -1.51 3.52
C ILE A 129 -10.55 -1.55 2.15
N SER A 130 -11.28 -2.64 1.86
CA SER A 130 -12.11 -2.75 0.67
C SER A 130 -13.44 -2.00 0.86
N LEU A 131 -13.80 -1.18 -0.13
CA LEU A 131 -14.97 -0.32 -0.07
C LEU A 131 -16.19 -0.93 -0.78
N GLU A 132 -15.94 -1.95 -1.59
CA GLU A 132 -16.94 -2.64 -2.39
C GLU A 132 -16.78 -4.15 -2.30
N ASP A 133 -17.87 -4.89 -2.59
CA ASP A 133 -17.76 -6.34 -2.76
C ASP A 133 -16.97 -6.69 -4.02
N ASN A 134 -16.28 -7.83 -3.97
CA ASN A 134 -15.42 -8.32 -5.05
C ASN A 134 -14.28 -7.35 -5.42
N THR A 135 -13.79 -6.57 -4.45
CA THR A 135 -12.60 -5.74 -4.63
C THR A 135 -11.39 -6.63 -4.91
N LEU A 136 -10.88 -6.56 -6.14
CA LEU A 136 -9.71 -7.31 -6.60
C LEU A 136 -8.46 -6.43 -6.46
N PHE A 137 -7.69 -6.68 -5.43
CA PHE A 137 -6.46 -5.98 -5.08
C PHE A 137 -5.25 -6.76 -5.61
N GLN A 138 -4.35 -6.09 -6.32
CA GLN A 138 -3.14 -6.68 -6.86
C GLN A 138 -1.91 -5.93 -6.35
N TYR A 139 -0.80 -6.66 -6.13
CA TYR A 139 0.47 -6.04 -5.82
C TYR A 139 1.66 -6.87 -6.29
N ILE A 140 2.68 -6.19 -6.77
CA ILE A 140 4.00 -6.74 -7.04
C ILE A 140 4.92 -6.45 -5.87
N ILE A 141 5.84 -7.38 -5.60
CA ILE A 141 6.84 -7.27 -4.53
C ILE A 141 8.24 -7.43 -5.10
N ASP A 142 9.21 -6.73 -4.51
CA ASP A 142 10.61 -6.71 -4.94
C ASP A 142 11.52 -7.65 -4.16
N ASN A 143 10.96 -8.50 -3.30
CA ASN A 143 11.66 -9.54 -2.58
C ASN A 143 10.73 -10.74 -2.32
N GLU A 144 11.28 -11.91 -2.05
CA GLU A 144 10.53 -13.15 -1.88
C GLU A 144 9.60 -13.12 -0.67
N TYR A 145 8.49 -13.85 -0.76
CA TYR A 145 7.61 -14.06 0.38
C TYR A 145 8.21 -15.07 1.35
N ALA A 146 8.42 -14.65 2.58
CA ALA A 146 9.03 -15.43 3.65
C ALA A 146 8.16 -15.39 4.93
N PRO A 147 7.24 -16.37 5.14
CA PRO A 147 6.26 -16.35 6.24
C PRO A 147 6.87 -16.19 7.64
N LYS A 148 8.10 -16.72 7.86
CA LYS A 148 8.81 -16.60 9.15
C LYS A 148 9.26 -15.18 9.46
N TYR A 149 9.32 -14.31 8.45
CA TYR A 149 9.73 -12.93 8.57
C TYR A 149 8.56 -11.94 8.56
N GLU A 150 7.33 -12.44 8.42
CA GLU A 150 6.16 -11.58 8.54
C GLU A 150 6.10 -10.89 9.89
N GLY A 151 5.63 -9.66 9.86
CA GLY A 151 5.29 -8.85 11.02
C GLY A 151 4.09 -7.98 10.70
N GLY A 152 3.55 -7.35 11.74
CA GLY A 152 2.46 -6.42 11.59
C GLY A 152 2.38 -5.46 12.76
N ILE A 153 1.70 -4.34 12.51
CA ILE A 153 1.26 -3.38 13.52
C ILE A 153 -0.25 -3.49 13.61
N TYR A 154 -0.79 -3.35 14.83
CA TYR A 154 -2.23 -3.39 15.04
C TYR A 154 -2.91 -2.33 14.18
N TRP A 155 -3.82 -2.75 13.31
CA TRP A 155 -4.40 -1.89 12.28
C TRP A 155 -5.13 -0.67 12.87
N ASN A 156 -5.81 -0.86 14.01
CA ASN A 156 -6.54 0.19 14.72
C ASN A 156 -5.73 0.74 15.92
N ASP A 157 -4.43 0.92 15.74
CA ASP A 157 -3.57 1.54 16.75
C ASP A 157 -3.95 3.02 16.93
N PRO A 158 -4.43 3.42 18.12
CA PRO A 158 -4.90 4.79 18.36
C PRO A 158 -3.77 5.84 18.25
N GLU A 159 -2.51 5.44 18.47
CA GLU A 159 -1.37 6.35 18.38
C GLU A 159 -1.04 6.74 16.93
N LEU A 160 -1.45 5.93 15.95
CA LEU A 160 -1.25 6.24 14.53
C LEU A 160 -2.23 7.29 14.00
N GLY A 161 -3.38 7.48 14.66
CA GLY A 161 -4.37 8.48 14.29
C GLY A 161 -5.06 8.23 12.94
N ILE A 162 -5.01 6.99 12.43
CA ILE A 162 -5.69 6.60 11.18
C ILE A 162 -7.20 6.75 11.37
N LYS A 163 -7.85 7.42 10.43
CA LYS A 163 -9.26 7.82 10.53
C LYS A 163 -10.23 6.72 10.07
N TRP A 164 -10.07 5.51 10.62
CA TRP A 164 -10.90 4.36 10.24
C TRP A 164 -12.40 4.61 10.39
N GLU A 165 -12.83 5.20 11.50
CA GLU A 165 -14.24 5.53 11.76
C GLU A 165 -14.83 6.48 10.71
N GLU A 166 -14.04 7.48 10.27
CA GLU A 166 -14.45 8.40 9.21
C GLU A 166 -14.63 7.64 7.88
N MET A 167 -13.68 6.75 7.53
CA MET A 167 -13.77 5.89 6.36
C MET A 167 -14.96 4.94 6.42
N PHE A 168 -15.19 4.29 7.59
CA PHE A 168 -16.34 3.40 7.74
C PHE A 168 -17.67 4.12 7.54
N ASN A 169 -17.81 5.31 8.11
CA ASN A 169 -19.02 6.13 7.95
C ASN A 169 -19.23 6.60 6.52
N GLU A 170 -18.17 7.10 5.86
CA GLU A 170 -18.22 7.60 4.49
C GLU A 170 -18.66 6.52 3.50
N TYR A 171 -18.16 5.30 3.67
CA TYR A 171 -18.46 4.19 2.77
C TYR A 171 -19.56 3.24 3.28
N ASN A 172 -20.30 3.61 4.33
CA ASN A 172 -21.38 2.80 4.92
C ASN A 172 -20.91 1.37 5.27
N ILE A 173 -19.81 1.28 6.02
CA ILE A 173 -19.26 0.03 6.54
C ILE A 173 -19.63 -0.06 8.02
N GLU A 174 -20.67 -0.83 8.34
CA GLU A 174 -21.16 -0.95 9.72
C GLU A 174 -20.18 -1.70 10.64
N LYS A 175 -19.50 -2.72 10.07
CA LYS A 175 -18.56 -3.55 10.83
C LYS A 175 -17.39 -3.97 9.95
N PRO A 176 -16.16 -3.57 10.29
CA PRO A 176 -14.98 -4.06 9.58
C PRO A 176 -14.76 -5.55 9.83
N LEU A 177 -14.29 -6.24 8.79
CA LEU A 177 -13.92 -7.64 8.83
C LEU A 177 -12.40 -7.76 8.81
N THR A 178 -11.82 -8.27 9.89
CA THR A 178 -10.38 -8.48 10.02
C THR A 178 -10.06 -9.90 10.43
N SER A 179 -8.87 -10.39 10.08
CA SER A 179 -8.41 -11.70 10.53
C SER A 179 -8.07 -11.70 12.03
N GLU A 180 -8.15 -12.88 12.67
CA GLU A 180 -7.68 -13.01 14.05
C GLU A 180 -6.20 -12.66 14.22
N LYS A 181 -5.39 -12.88 13.19
CA LYS A 181 -3.97 -12.55 13.16
C LYS A 181 -3.79 -11.03 13.22
N ASP A 182 -4.50 -10.31 12.37
CA ASP A 182 -4.39 -8.85 12.27
C ASP A 182 -4.90 -8.15 13.55
N ALA A 183 -5.92 -8.71 14.17
CA ALA A 183 -6.45 -8.22 15.44
C ALA A 183 -5.50 -8.42 16.65
N LYS A 184 -4.50 -9.30 16.53
CA LYS A 184 -3.56 -9.66 17.62
C LYS A 184 -2.20 -8.96 17.53
N HIS A 185 -1.95 -8.16 16.50
CA HIS A 185 -0.70 -7.41 16.40
C HIS A 185 -0.54 -6.38 17.53
N LEU A 186 0.72 -6.08 17.85
CA LEU A 186 1.04 -5.04 18.82
C LEU A 186 0.89 -3.64 18.19
N THR A 187 0.62 -2.64 19.04
CA THR A 187 0.73 -1.23 18.64
C THR A 187 2.17 -0.87 18.28
N LEU A 188 2.38 0.20 17.51
CA LEU A 188 3.71 0.64 17.08
C LEU A 188 4.64 0.91 18.26
N SER A 189 4.13 1.52 19.33
CA SER A 189 4.90 1.83 20.53
C SER A 189 5.35 0.60 21.32
N LYS A 190 4.57 -0.50 21.25
CA LYS A 190 4.88 -1.78 21.91
C LYS A 190 5.68 -2.74 21.02
N SER A 191 5.79 -2.45 19.73
CA SER A 191 6.52 -3.27 18.77
C SER A 191 8.03 -3.02 18.84
N PRO A 192 8.86 -4.04 18.59
CA PRO A 192 10.30 -3.83 18.37
C PRO A 192 10.55 -2.85 17.22
N LYS A 193 11.70 -2.17 17.25
CA LYS A 193 12.15 -1.33 16.13
C LYS A 193 12.76 -2.22 15.06
N TYR A 194 11.98 -2.53 14.05
CA TYR A 194 12.36 -3.49 13.00
C TYR A 194 13.26 -2.89 11.94
N PHE A 195 13.13 -1.58 11.65
CA PHE A 195 13.84 -0.91 10.56
C PHE A 195 14.48 0.38 11.03
N LYS A 196 15.62 0.72 10.41
CA LYS A 196 16.30 2.01 10.58
C LYS A 196 16.24 2.80 9.30
N TYR A 197 15.95 4.08 9.42
CA TYR A 197 16.01 5.01 8.30
C TYR A 197 17.46 5.34 7.94
N ASN A 198 17.84 5.09 6.69
CA ASN A 198 19.16 5.45 6.19
C ASN A 198 19.05 6.71 5.31
N LYS A 199 19.60 7.84 5.78
CA LYS A 199 19.58 9.13 5.04
C LYS A 199 20.35 9.09 3.72
N LYS A 200 21.22 8.09 3.53
CA LYS A 200 22.13 8.00 2.36
C LYS A 200 21.65 7.00 1.30
N ALA A 201 20.53 6.34 1.50
CA ALA A 201 19.98 5.37 0.57
C ALA A 201 18.94 6.00 -0.37
#